data_b96d568a6f24d745129233ed0b521157
#
_entry.id   b96d568a6f24d745129233ed0b521157
#
_cell.length_a   1.000
_cell.length_b   1.000
_cell.length_c   1.000
_cell.angle_alpha   90.00
_cell.angle_beta   90.00
_cell.angle_gamma   90.00
#
_symmetry.space_group_name_H-M   'P 1'
#
loop_
_entity.id
_entity.type
_entity.pdbx_description
1 polymer ?
#
loop_
_entity_poly.entity_id
_entity_poly.type
_entity_poly.pdbx_seq_one_letter_code
_entity_poly.pdbx_strand_id
1 'polypeptide(L)'
;MTQAVMFGRDGNNILPAAVLYKKNILAIRGSFRPLTKVNEDMYEKSFKMISDDKDFDVKNTLSIFEITLSNLLSGKADINEQDFFDRAELLCSTGKTVMITNFQEYYKLSDYFSNYTTKKTVLTMGVDNLIKVFEQKYYNSLSGGILEAFGKLFKKNIEVYLYPMLKNGELINSNNLQVEDNMKNLYKFFKDNNKITDIKNFDSNLLNVFSNEVLEDIKNSKKGWEGKLPNKISELIKEKKLFGFKG
;
A
#
# COMPACT_ATOMS: atom_id res chain seq x y z
N MET A 1 6.60 -19.42 -12.80
CA MET A 1 5.40 -18.62 -12.46
C MET A 1 5.84 -17.18 -12.27
N THR A 2 5.24 -16.22 -12.95
CA THR A 2 5.60 -14.80 -12.84
C THR A 2 5.25 -14.29 -11.45
N GLN A 3 6.21 -13.71 -10.74
CA GLN A 3 6.00 -13.23 -9.37
C GLN A 3 5.31 -11.86 -9.30
N ALA A 4 5.43 -11.06 -10.37
CA ALA A 4 4.89 -9.73 -10.46
C ALA A 4 4.55 -9.35 -11.90
N VAL A 5 3.45 -8.62 -12.08
CA VAL A 5 3.04 -8.00 -13.34
C VAL A 5 2.84 -6.52 -13.09
N MET A 6 3.21 -5.66 -14.04
CA MET A 6 3.04 -4.22 -13.91
C MET A 6 2.26 -3.65 -15.08
N PHE A 7 1.47 -2.61 -14.78
CA PHE A 7 0.70 -1.85 -15.76
C PHE A 7 1.11 -0.37 -15.66
N GLY A 8 1.34 0.21 -16.83
CA GLY A 8 1.61 1.63 -16.95
C GLY A 8 0.36 2.48 -16.69
N ARG A 9 0.55 3.80 -16.67
CA ARG A 9 -0.53 4.77 -16.49
C ARG A 9 -1.58 4.73 -17.60
N ASP A 10 -1.24 4.15 -18.73
CA ASP A 10 -2.09 3.92 -19.90
C ASP A 10 -2.80 2.56 -19.87
N GLY A 11 -2.61 1.77 -18.81
CA GLY A 11 -3.15 0.42 -18.65
C GLY A 11 -2.41 -0.68 -19.40
N ASN A 12 -1.36 -0.34 -20.16
CA ASN A 12 -0.57 -1.32 -20.88
C ASN A 12 0.39 -2.08 -19.96
N ASN A 13 0.61 -3.35 -20.27
CA ASN A 13 1.60 -4.16 -19.55
C ASN A 13 3.00 -3.62 -19.79
N ILE A 14 3.76 -3.45 -18.71
CA ILE A 14 5.14 -2.97 -18.74
C ILE A 14 6.05 -3.97 -18.03
N LEU A 15 7.28 -4.11 -18.54
CA LEU A 15 8.26 -5.01 -17.95
C LEU A 15 8.83 -4.42 -16.65
N PRO A 16 8.69 -5.10 -15.50
CA PRO A 16 9.21 -4.60 -14.22
C PRO A 16 10.69 -4.20 -14.30
N ALA A 17 11.53 -5.01 -14.95
CA ALA A 17 12.95 -4.74 -15.09
C ALA A 17 13.24 -3.42 -15.81
N ALA A 18 12.43 -3.03 -16.81
CA ALA A 18 12.63 -1.81 -17.57
C ALA A 18 12.29 -0.55 -16.75
N VAL A 19 11.25 -0.63 -15.91
CA VAL A 19 10.72 0.54 -15.20
C VAL A 19 11.26 0.70 -13.78
N LEU A 20 11.71 -0.40 -13.13
CA LEU A 20 12.27 -0.39 -11.78
C LEU A 20 13.78 -0.09 -11.75
N TYR A 21 14.49 -0.35 -12.85
CA TYR A 21 15.95 -0.31 -12.88
C TYR A 21 16.50 1.06 -12.49
N LYS A 22 17.29 1.09 -11.42
CA LYS A 22 17.92 2.31 -10.86
C LYS A 22 16.95 3.44 -10.51
N LYS A 23 15.66 3.14 -10.24
CA LYS A 23 14.66 4.12 -9.81
C LYS A 23 14.63 4.24 -8.30
N ASN A 24 14.31 5.43 -7.79
CA ASN A 24 13.69 5.56 -6.49
C ASN A 24 12.25 5.00 -6.56
N ILE A 25 11.78 4.40 -5.50
CA ILE A 25 10.46 3.77 -5.48
C ILE A 25 9.64 4.34 -4.32
N LEU A 26 8.42 4.76 -4.62
CA LEU A 26 7.36 4.97 -3.64
C LEU A 26 6.28 3.92 -3.90
N ALA A 27 6.14 2.95 -3.01
CA ALA A 27 5.16 1.89 -3.15
C ALA A 27 4.09 1.99 -2.06
N ILE A 28 2.83 1.93 -2.46
CA ILE A 28 1.67 1.88 -1.58
C ILE A 28 0.95 0.56 -1.82
N ARG A 29 0.89 -0.29 -0.79
CA ARG A 29 0.17 -1.54 -0.84
C ARG A 29 -1.24 -1.37 -0.31
N GLY A 30 -2.22 -1.86 -1.06
CA GLY A 30 -3.60 -1.85 -0.64
C GLY A 30 -4.48 -2.85 -1.39
N SER A 31 -5.68 -3.07 -0.89
CA SER A 31 -6.70 -3.81 -1.62
C SER A 31 -7.30 -2.99 -2.76
N PHE A 32 -7.36 -1.65 -2.58
CA PHE A 32 -7.96 -0.68 -3.50
C PHE A 32 -9.34 -1.13 -4.01
N ARG A 33 -10.20 -1.54 -3.10
CA ARG A 33 -11.51 -2.11 -3.39
C ARG A 33 -12.62 -1.33 -2.67
N PRO A 34 -12.95 -0.14 -3.21
CA PRO A 34 -12.27 0.65 -4.23
C PRO A 34 -11.08 1.47 -3.69
N LEU A 35 -10.41 2.21 -4.58
CA LEU A 35 -9.48 3.28 -4.23
C LEU A 35 -10.26 4.40 -3.53
N THR A 36 -9.85 4.78 -2.31
CA THR A 36 -10.50 5.82 -1.51
C THR A 36 -9.67 7.09 -1.46
N LYS A 37 -10.29 8.20 -1.02
CA LYS A 37 -9.56 9.46 -0.76
C LYS A 37 -8.44 9.30 0.26
N VAL A 38 -8.57 8.37 1.23
CA VAL A 38 -7.46 8.02 2.16
C VAL A 38 -6.24 7.52 1.40
N ASN A 39 -6.43 6.64 0.41
CA ASN A 39 -5.31 6.11 -0.36
C ASN A 39 -4.64 7.20 -1.20
N GLU A 40 -5.41 8.16 -1.73
CA GLU A 40 -4.84 9.33 -2.41
C GLU A 40 -4.08 10.22 -1.45
N ASP A 41 -4.63 10.54 -0.28
CA ASP A 41 -3.95 11.35 0.72
C ASP A 41 -2.65 10.67 1.19
N MET A 42 -2.68 9.35 1.46
CA MET A 42 -1.47 8.58 1.75
C MET A 42 -0.40 8.76 0.66
N TYR A 43 -0.80 8.66 -0.61
CA TYR A 43 0.11 8.84 -1.73
C TYR A 43 0.65 10.27 -1.81
N GLU A 44 -0.22 11.26 -1.81
CA GLU A 44 0.15 12.68 -1.97
C GLU A 44 1.07 13.15 -0.84
N LYS A 45 0.76 12.81 0.40
CA LYS A 45 1.58 13.18 1.55
C LYS A 45 2.92 12.45 1.56
N SER A 46 2.94 11.17 1.22
CA SER A 46 4.21 10.44 1.06
C SER A 46 5.04 11.01 -0.08
N PHE A 47 4.43 11.32 -1.23
CA PHE A 47 5.13 11.93 -2.36
C PHE A 47 5.67 13.32 -2.01
N LYS A 48 4.92 14.12 -1.26
CA LYS A 48 5.38 15.42 -0.76
C LYS A 48 6.59 15.26 0.16
N MET A 49 6.56 14.31 1.10
CA MET A 49 7.69 14.06 2.00
C MET A 49 8.96 13.67 1.23
N ILE A 50 8.85 12.77 0.24
CA ILE A 50 10.03 12.41 -0.58
C ILE A 50 10.48 13.56 -1.48
N SER A 51 9.58 14.44 -1.89
CA SER A 51 9.93 15.63 -2.70
C SER A 51 10.70 16.67 -1.89
N ASP A 52 10.49 16.71 -0.58
CA ASP A 52 11.19 17.60 0.34
C ASP A 52 12.51 16.99 0.83
N ASP A 53 12.76 15.70 0.58
CA ASP A 53 13.99 15.00 0.95
C ASP A 53 15.06 15.18 -0.12
N LYS A 54 16.17 15.83 0.26
CA LYS A 54 17.28 16.14 -0.64
C LYS A 54 17.99 14.91 -1.23
N ASP A 55 17.86 13.76 -0.55
CA ASP A 55 18.45 12.49 -0.99
C ASP A 55 17.58 11.77 -2.02
N PHE A 56 16.39 12.31 -2.31
CA PHE A 56 15.46 11.76 -3.28
C PHE A 56 15.54 12.51 -4.63
N ASP A 57 15.84 11.78 -5.70
CA ASP A 57 15.65 12.28 -7.05
C ASP A 57 14.20 12.07 -7.50
N VAL A 58 13.36 13.09 -7.31
CA VAL A 58 11.92 13.06 -7.62
C VAL A 58 11.67 12.74 -9.10
N LYS A 59 12.50 13.27 -10.02
CA LYS A 59 12.36 13.03 -11.46
C LYS A 59 12.65 11.57 -11.83
N ASN A 60 13.45 10.89 -11.01
CA ASN A 60 13.79 9.49 -11.18
C ASN A 60 13.01 8.57 -10.21
N THR A 61 11.85 9.03 -9.69
CA THR A 61 11.03 8.28 -8.76
C THR A 61 9.84 7.63 -9.47
N LEU A 62 9.66 6.33 -9.24
CA LEU A 62 8.50 5.57 -9.69
C LEU A 62 7.52 5.38 -8.52
N SER A 63 6.30 5.89 -8.68
CA SER A 63 5.20 5.64 -7.73
C SER A 63 4.40 4.42 -8.18
N ILE A 64 4.20 3.47 -7.26
CA ILE A 64 3.59 2.15 -7.54
C ILE A 64 2.43 1.92 -6.57
N PHE A 65 1.26 1.59 -7.11
CA PHE A 65 0.13 1.05 -6.35
C PHE A 65 0.18 -0.47 -6.46
N GLU A 66 0.51 -1.14 -5.37
CA GLU A 66 0.72 -2.58 -5.35
C GLU A 66 -0.50 -3.31 -4.76
N ILE A 67 -0.99 -4.27 -5.53
CA ILE A 67 -2.05 -5.20 -5.13
C ILE A 67 -1.44 -6.59 -4.99
N THR A 68 -1.55 -7.20 -3.81
CA THR A 68 -1.12 -8.59 -3.65
C THR A 68 -2.26 -9.57 -3.88
N LEU A 69 -1.98 -10.68 -4.58
CA LEU A 69 -2.95 -11.74 -4.85
C LEU A 69 -3.55 -12.34 -3.57
N SER A 70 -2.78 -12.39 -2.47
CA SER A 70 -3.30 -12.86 -1.19
C SER A 70 -4.44 -11.99 -0.62
N ASN A 71 -4.44 -10.69 -0.93
CA ASN A 71 -5.58 -9.83 -0.60
C ASN A 71 -6.80 -10.10 -1.50
N LEU A 72 -6.61 -10.75 -2.65
CA LEU A 72 -7.67 -11.20 -3.54
C LEU A 72 -8.29 -12.51 -3.05
N LEU A 73 -7.46 -13.36 -2.43
CA LEU A 73 -7.86 -14.69 -1.94
C LEU A 73 -8.43 -14.69 -0.51
N SER A 74 -8.36 -13.58 0.21
CA SER A 74 -8.79 -13.46 1.61
C SER A 74 -10.32 -13.52 1.83
N GLY A 75 -11.11 -13.61 0.76
CA GLY A 75 -12.53 -13.95 0.80
C GLY A 75 -12.73 -15.35 0.21
N LYS A 76 -13.27 -16.29 0.99
CA LYS A 76 -13.68 -17.62 0.54
C LYS A 76 -14.56 -17.54 -0.71
N ALA A 77 -14.01 -17.71 -1.87
CA ALA A 77 -14.67 -18.06 -3.13
C ALA A 77 -13.65 -17.99 -4.26
N ASP A 78 -13.94 -18.58 -5.36
CA ASP A 78 -13.17 -18.55 -6.60
C ASP A 78 -12.58 -17.17 -6.88
N ILE A 79 -11.34 -17.16 -7.36
CA ILE A 79 -10.65 -15.94 -7.78
C ILE A 79 -11.56 -15.23 -8.79
N ASN A 80 -12.16 -14.13 -8.37
CA ASN A 80 -12.90 -13.30 -9.32
C ASN A 80 -11.89 -12.48 -10.13
N GLU A 81 -11.43 -13.04 -11.24
CA GLU A 81 -10.48 -12.39 -12.15
C GLU A 81 -11.00 -11.04 -12.62
N GLN A 82 -12.31 -10.88 -12.78
CA GLN A 82 -12.93 -9.64 -13.19
C GLN A 82 -12.74 -8.53 -12.15
N ASP A 83 -12.97 -8.81 -10.86
CA ASP A 83 -12.73 -7.84 -9.77
C ASP A 83 -11.27 -7.38 -9.72
N PHE A 84 -10.37 -8.24 -10.15
CA PHE A 84 -8.96 -7.92 -10.28
C PHE A 84 -8.68 -6.93 -11.42
N PHE A 85 -9.20 -7.22 -12.61
CA PHE A 85 -9.06 -6.32 -13.76
C PHE A 85 -9.72 -4.98 -13.48
N ASP A 86 -10.89 -4.97 -12.86
CA ASP A 86 -11.61 -3.76 -12.47
C ASP A 86 -10.76 -2.85 -11.59
N ARG A 87 -10.07 -3.40 -10.60
CA ARG A 87 -9.20 -2.62 -9.70
C ARG A 87 -7.96 -2.08 -10.40
N ALA A 88 -7.31 -2.91 -11.21
CA ALA A 88 -6.15 -2.48 -11.98
C ALA A 88 -6.54 -1.37 -12.97
N GLU A 89 -7.66 -1.53 -13.67
CA GLU A 89 -8.18 -0.54 -14.60
C GLU A 89 -8.51 0.79 -13.90
N LEU A 90 -9.22 0.73 -12.76
CA LEU A 90 -9.53 1.92 -11.97
C LEU A 90 -8.27 2.68 -11.54
N LEU A 91 -7.25 1.97 -11.05
CA LEU A 91 -5.99 2.60 -10.65
C LEU A 91 -5.26 3.22 -11.85
N CYS A 92 -5.15 2.50 -12.96
CA CYS A 92 -4.54 3.01 -14.18
C CYS A 92 -5.29 4.24 -14.72
N SER A 93 -6.64 4.23 -14.66
CA SER A 93 -7.47 5.35 -15.11
C SER A 93 -7.19 6.65 -14.34
N THR A 94 -6.69 6.56 -13.11
CA THR A 94 -6.24 7.74 -12.33
C THR A 94 -4.79 8.13 -12.59
N GLY A 95 -4.15 7.53 -13.61
CA GLY A 95 -2.77 7.81 -13.98
C GLY A 95 -1.75 7.17 -13.04
N LYS A 96 -2.12 6.12 -12.31
CA LYS A 96 -1.23 5.39 -11.41
C LYS A 96 -0.53 4.24 -12.14
N THR A 97 0.71 3.94 -11.76
CA THR A 97 1.38 2.69 -12.16
C THR A 97 0.96 1.60 -11.17
N VAL A 98 0.47 0.50 -11.69
CA VAL A 98 -0.06 -0.62 -10.89
C VAL A 98 0.90 -1.79 -10.94
N MET A 99 1.13 -2.41 -9.81
CA MET A 99 1.90 -3.64 -9.69
C MET A 99 1.07 -4.70 -8.98
N ILE A 100 1.03 -5.88 -9.54
CA ILE A 100 0.31 -7.01 -9.00
C ILE A 100 1.31 -8.09 -8.67
N THR A 101 1.28 -8.57 -7.44
CA THR A 101 2.26 -9.55 -6.94
C THR A 101 1.59 -10.72 -6.24
N ASN A 102 2.35 -11.80 -6.07
CA ASN A 102 2.01 -12.88 -5.15
C ASN A 102 2.77 -12.76 -3.81
N PHE A 103 3.31 -11.60 -3.48
CA PHE A 103 4.05 -11.37 -2.26
C PHE A 103 3.11 -11.11 -1.09
N GLN A 104 2.93 -12.08 -0.23
CA GLN A 104 2.07 -11.93 0.94
C GLN A 104 2.69 -10.96 1.96
N GLU A 105 3.97 -11.12 2.26
CA GLU A 105 4.69 -10.31 3.26
C GLU A 105 5.45 -9.17 2.61
N TYR A 106 5.58 -8.06 3.33
CA TYR A 106 6.26 -6.85 2.85
C TYR A 106 7.76 -7.07 2.57
N TYR A 107 8.43 -7.96 3.30
CA TYR A 107 9.85 -8.22 3.05
C TYR A 107 10.10 -8.84 1.66
N LYS A 108 9.14 -9.62 1.12
CA LYS A 108 9.24 -10.17 -0.23
C LYS A 108 9.16 -9.08 -1.29
N LEU A 109 8.28 -8.09 -1.09
CA LEU A 109 8.17 -6.93 -1.97
C LEU A 109 9.46 -6.09 -1.92
N SER A 110 9.97 -5.83 -0.72
CA SER A 110 11.23 -5.13 -0.49
C SER A 110 12.41 -5.83 -1.16
N ASP A 111 12.51 -7.15 -0.99
CA ASP A 111 13.56 -7.96 -1.60
C ASP A 111 13.45 -7.96 -3.12
N TYR A 112 12.24 -8.05 -3.66
CA TYR A 112 12.01 -7.95 -5.10
C TYR A 112 12.48 -6.61 -5.67
N PHE A 113 12.12 -5.47 -5.07
CA PHE A 113 12.61 -4.17 -5.51
C PHE A 113 14.14 -4.06 -5.45
N SER A 114 14.75 -4.65 -4.45
CA SER A 114 16.21 -4.64 -4.28
C SER A 114 16.98 -5.34 -5.40
N ASN A 115 16.32 -6.21 -6.18
CA ASN A 115 16.93 -6.85 -7.36
C ASN A 115 17.10 -5.86 -8.54
N TYR A 116 16.35 -4.74 -8.52
CA TYR A 116 16.37 -3.77 -9.62
C TYR A 116 17.00 -2.44 -9.25
N THR A 117 16.98 -2.08 -7.96
CA THR A 117 17.47 -0.79 -7.54
C THR A 117 18.11 -0.82 -6.14
N THR A 118 19.18 -0.05 -6.01
CA THR A 118 19.80 0.30 -4.72
C THR A 118 19.46 1.72 -4.29
N LYS A 119 18.60 2.41 -5.09
CA LYS A 119 18.12 3.76 -4.78
C LYS A 119 17.11 3.71 -3.64
N LYS A 120 16.78 4.87 -3.10
CA LYS A 120 15.82 4.97 -1.99
C LYS A 120 14.47 4.36 -2.36
N THR A 121 13.93 3.56 -1.46
CA THR A 121 12.62 2.92 -1.58
C THR A 121 11.80 3.22 -0.33
N VAL A 122 10.62 3.77 -0.53
CA VAL A 122 9.65 4.02 0.53
C VAL A 122 8.45 3.09 0.36
N LEU A 123 8.14 2.37 1.42
CA LEU A 123 6.92 1.57 1.53
C LEU A 123 5.92 2.33 2.41
N THR A 124 4.84 2.82 1.82
CA THR A 124 3.78 3.49 2.57
C THR A 124 2.75 2.49 3.04
N MET A 125 2.40 2.52 4.32
CA MET A 125 1.39 1.64 4.92
C MET A 125 0.64 2.31 6.07
N GLY A 126 -0.56 1.81 6.38
CA GLY A 126 -1.31 2.21 7.57
C GLY A 126 -0.87 1.45 8.82
N VAL A 127 -1.32 1.93 9.98
CA VAL A 127 -0.97 1.39 11.32
C VAL A 127 -1.26 -0.10 11.42
N ASP A 128 -2.44 -0.58 11.01
CA ASP A 128 -2.80 -2.00 11.11
C ASP A 128 -1.85 -2.91 10.30
N ASN A 129 -1.37 -2.43 9.15
CA ASN A 129 -0.41 -3.17 8.35
C ASN A 129 0.96 -3.21 9.03
N LEU A 130 1.40 -2.11 9.63
CA LEU A 130 2.66 -2.07 10.36
C LEU A 130 2.62 -2.99 11.58
N ILE A 131 1.51 -3.01 12.34
CA ILE A 131 1.35 -3.94 13.47
C ILE A 131 1.51 -5.40 12.98
N LYS A 132 0.85 -5.78 11.88
CA LYS A 132 0.98 -7.12 11.28
C LYS A 132 2.41 -7.44 10.84
N VAL A 133 3.17 -6.46 10.36
CA VAL A 133 4.60 -6.65 10.02
C VAL A 133 5.41 -7.11 11.24
N PHE A 134 5.01 -6.71 12.46
CA PHE A 134 5.68 -7.13 13.71
C PHE A 134 5.10 -8.41 14.33
N GLU A 135 4.14 -9.10 13.69
CA GLU A 135 3.62 -10.39 14.17
C GLU A 135 4.52 -11.54 13.71
N GLN A 136 5.17 -12.24 14.67
CA GLN A 136 6.12 -13.32 14.38
C GLN A 136 5.54 -14.48 13.57
N LYS A 137 4.26 -14.76 13.73
CA LYS A 137 3.57 -15.88 13.05
C LYS A 137 3.73 -15.90 11.53
N TYR A 138 3.93 -14.74 10.90
CA TYR A 138 4.12 -14.62 9.45
C TYR A 138 5.51 -15.07 8.97
N TYR A 139 6.46 -15.31 9.89
CA TYR A 139 7.85 -15.58 9.57
C TYR A 139 8.34 -16.96 10.06
N ASN A 140 7.43 -17.80 10.58
CA ASN A 140 7.76 -19.10 11.13
C ASN A 140 8.40 -20.08 10.12
N SER A 141 8.19 -19.85 8.81
CA SER A 141 8.79 -20.63 7.73
C SER A 141 10.24 -20.23 7.40
N LEU A 142 10.71 -19.11 7.93
CA LEU A 142 12.07 -18.64 7.72
C LEU A 142 13.01 -19.21 8.80
N SER A 143 14.20 -19.66 8.42
CA SER A 143 15.19 -20.21 9.36
C SER A 143 15.65 -19.18 10.40
N GLY A 144 15.78 -17.91 10.00
CA GLY A 144 16.10 -16.79 10.88
C GLY A 144 14.87 -16.04 11.42
N GLY A 145 13.64 -16.56 11.17
CA GLY A 145 12.41 -15.99 11.66
C GLY A 145 12.20 -14.52 11.23
N ILE A 146 11.63 -13.74 12.14
CA ILE A 146 11.37 -12.32 11.90
C ILE A 146 12.64 -11.49 11.63
N LEU A 147 13.77 -11.86 12.22
CA LEU A 147 15.03 -11.14 12.01
C LEU A 147 15.55 -11.29 10.58
N GLU A 148 15.41 -12.48 9.97
CA GLU A 148 15.72 -12.67 8.55
C GLU A 148 14.81 -11.82 7.66
N ALA A 149 13.51 -11.82 7.94
CA ALA A 149 12.55 -10.99 7.20
C ALA A 149 12.89 -9.50 7.33
N PHE A 150 13.22 -9.03 8.52
CA PHE A 150 13.51 -7.63 8.77
C PHE A 150 14.87 -7.19 8.18
N GLY A 151 15.85 -8.08 8.09
CA GLY A 151 17.09 -7.84 7.35
C GLY A 151 16.83 -7.60 5.85
N LYS A 152 15.77 -8.19 5.29
CA LYS A 152 15.31 -7.96 3.89
C LYS A 152 14.42 -6.74 3.77
N LEU A 153 13.52 -6.50 4.74
CA LEU A 153 12.57 -5.38 4.72
C LEU A 153 13.25 -4.03 4.96
N PHE A 154 14.11 -3.95 5.97
CA PHE A 154 14.72 -2.70 6.42
C PHE A 154 16.18 -2.55 5.93
N LYS A 155 16.44 -2.89 4.65
CA LYS A 155 17.74 -2.61 4.02
C LYS A 155 18.09 -1.12 4.15
N LYS A 156 19.39 -0.78 4.00
CA LYS A 156 19.90 0.59 4.21
C LYS A 156 19.07 1.65 3.45
N ASN A 157 18.68 1.35 2.21
CA ASN A 157 17.96 2.24 1.31
C ASN A 157 16.42 2.15 1.42
N ILE A 158 15.88 1.39 2.38
CA ILE A 158 14.42 1.17 2.51
C ILE A 158 13.91 1.78 3.80
N GLU A 159 12.81 2.52 3.67
CA GLU A 159 12.10 3.18 4.76
C GLU A 159 10.60 2.88 4.66
N VAL A 160 9.92 2.88 5.81
CA VAL A 160 8.47 2.78 5.92
C VAL A 160 7.90 4.14 6.28
N TYR A 161 6.96 4.63 5.47
CA TYR A 161 6.15 5.79 5.83
C TYR A 161 4.82 5.31 6.39
N LEU A 162 4.53 5.72 7.63
CA LEU A 162 3.37 5.30 8.39
C LEU A 162 2.25 6.34 8.29
N TYR A 163 1.14 5.95 7.69
CA TYR A 163 -0.07 6.75 7.69
C TYR A 163 -0.85 6.49 8.98
N PRO A 164 -1.25 7.52 9.72
CA PRO A 164 -1.91 7.36 11.01
C PRO A 164 -3.33 6.79 10.84
N MET A 165 -3.90 6.36 11.96
CA MET A 165 -5.25 5.82 12.05
C MET A 165 -5.98 6.47 13.23
N LEU A 166 -7.27 6.72 13.07
CA LEU A 166 -8.13 7.07 14.20
C LEU A 166 -8.77 5.79 14.76
N LYS A 167 -8.57 5.52 16.04
CA LYS A 167 -9.14 4.35 16.74
C LYS A 167 -9.71 4.80 18.07
N ASN A 168 -11.02 4.60 18.25
CA ASN A 168 -11.74 5.01 19.47
C ASN A 168 -11.55 6.50 19.84
N GLY A 169 -11.45 7.37 18.86
CA GLY A 169 -11.21 8.80 19.07
C GLY A 169 -9.76 9.20 19.33
N GLU A 170 -8.84 8.23 19.41
CA GLU A 170 -7.40 8.48 19.58
C GLU A 170 -6.66 8.35 18.25
N LEU A 171 -5.74 9.30 17.97
CA LEU A 171 -4.86 9.24 16.81
C LEU A 171 -3.70 8.29 17.10
N ILE A 172 -3.67 7.17 16.39
CA ILE A 172 -2.60 6.18 16.48
C ILE A 172 -1.55 6.44 15.41
N ASN A 173 -0.30 6.53 15.85
CA ASN A 173 0.89 6.75 15.01
C ASN A 173 2.09 5.94 15.54
N SER A 174 3.30 6.20 15.05
CA SER A 174 4.50 5.48 15.46
C SER A 174 4.86 5.63 16.95
N ASN A 175 4.31 6.63 17.65
CA ASN A 175 4.63 6.88 19.05
C ASN A 175 3.78 6.07 20.03
N ASN A 176 2.56 5.69 19.63
CA ASN A 176 1.59 5.06 20.53
C ASN A 176 0.97 3.76 20.00
N LEU A 177 1.30 3.34 18.76
CA LEU A 177 0.87 2.03 18.29
C LEU A 177 1.43 0.91 19.19
N GLN A 178 0.65 -0.17 19.33
CA GLN A 178 1.04 -1.30 20.17
C GLN A 178 1.47 -2.48 19.29
N VAL A 179 2.68 -2.98 19.53
CA VAL A 179 3.18 -4.27 19.05
C VAL A 179 3.22 -5.26 20.21
N GLU A 180 3.39 -6.55 19.92
CA GLU A 180 3.58 -7.58 20.95
C GLU A 180 4.74 -7.22 21.88
N ASP A 181 4.65 -7.56 23.17
CA ASP A 181 5.62 -7.15 24.20
C ASP A 181 7.07 -7.55 23.84
N ASN A 182 7.25 -8.75 23.30
CA ASN A 182 8.54 -9.25 22.84
C ASN A 182 9.09 -8.52 21.61
N MET A 183 8.27 -7.73 20.90
CA MET A 183 8.66 -6.96 19.72
C MET A 183 8.95 -5.49 20.04
N LYS A 184 8.63 -5.00 21.22
CA LYS A 184 8.74 -3.56 21.56
C LYS A 184 10.16 -3.00 21.36
N ASN A 185 11.18 -3.73 21.77
CA ASN A 185 12.58 -3.29 21.62
C ASN A 185 13.01 -3.27 20.15
N LEU A 186 12.57 -4.24 19.37
CA LEU A 186 12.86 -4.29 17.94
C LEU A 186 12.13 -3.16 17.18
N TYR A 187 10.87 -2.92 17.51
CA TYR A 187 10.12 -1.80 16.99
C TYR A 187 10.79 -0.46 17.30
N LYS A 188 11.16 -0.27 18.58
CA LYS A 188 11.88 0.94 19.03
C LYS A 188 13.19 1.14 18.25
N PHE A 189 13.97 0.07 18.03
CA PHE A 189 15.20 0.14 17.25
C PHE A 189 14.97 0.69 15.84
N PHE A 190 13.98 0.18 15.10
CA PHE A 190 13.70 0.65 13.75
C PHE A 190 13.16 2.07 13.71
N LYS A 191 12.34 2.45 14.68
CA LYS A 191 11.84 3.81 14.82
C LYS A 191 12.97 4.81 15.12
N ASP A 192 13.81 4.52 16.11
CA ASP A 192 14.91 5.42 16.52
C ASP A 192 15.98 5.56 15.41
N ASN A 193 16.08 4.58 14.50
CA ASN A 193 16.96 4.63 13.34
C ASN A 193 16.27 5.18 12.07
N ASN A 194 15.15 5.86 12.19
CA ASN A 194 14.38 6.48 11.09
C ASN A 194 13.98 5.49 9.98
N LYS A 195 13.81 4.20 10.31
CA LYS A 195 13.29 3.21 9.38
C LYS A 195 11.77 3.23 9.30
N ILE A 196 11.13 3.83 10.28
CA ILE A 196 9.69 4.06 10.36
C ILE A 196 9.47 5.54 10.65
N THR A 197 8.82 6.24 9.74
CA THR A 197 8.58 7.69 9.81
C THR A 197 7.09 7.98 9.62
N ASP A 198 6.49 8.76 10.51
CA ASP A 198 5.09 9.17 10.39
C ASP A 198 4.88 10.12 9.22
N ILE A 199 3.83 9.88 8.44
CA ILE A 199 3.36 10.81 7.42
C ILE A 199 2.77 12.04 8.08
N LYS A 200 3.21 13.21 7.62
CA LYS A 200 2.81 14.52 8.13
C LYS A 200 1.75 15.17 7.24
N ASN A 201 1.02 16.12 7.81
CA ASN A 201 0.07 16.97 7.09
C ASN A 201 -1.04 16.19 6.36
N PHE A 202 -1.40 15.01 6.87
CA PHE A 202 -2.53 14.22 6.39
C PHE A 202 -3.87 14.94 6.67
N ASP A 203 -4.91 14.60 5.90
CA ASP A 203 -6.25 15.12 6.16
C ASP A 203 -6.95 14.28 7.24
N SER A 204 -7.10 14.87 8.43
CA SER A 204 -7.74 14.20 9.57
C SER A 204 -9.21 13.81 9.32
N ASN A 205 -9.91 14.51 8.42
CA ASN A 205 -11.29 14.18 8.07
C ASN A 205 -11.42 12.86 7.31
N LEU A 206 -10.33 12.39 6.70
CA LEU A 206 -10.30 11.15 5.93
C LEU A 206 -10.03 9.91 6.81
N LEU A 207 -9.55 10.06 8.04
CA LEU A 207 -9.14 8.94 8.88
C LEU A 207 -10.27 7.95 9.24
N ASN A 208 -11.53 8.37 9.05
CA ASN A 208 -12.72 7.53 9.26
C ASN A 208 -13.23 6.85 7.96
N VAL A 209 -12.48 6.94 6.85
CA VAL A 209 -12.89 6.34 5.58
C VAL A 209 -12.21 4.98 5.42
N PHE A 210 -13.00 3.92 5.52
CA PHE A 210 -12.53 2.53 5.37
C PHE A 210 -13.05 1.94 4.06
N SER A 211 -12.15 1.37 3.24
CA SER A 211 -12.50 0.85 1.91
C SER A 211 -13.50 -0.31 1.94
N ASN A 212 -13.46 -1.14 2.98
CA ASN A 212 -14.44 -2.22 3.18
C ASN A 212 -15.85 -1.69 3.45
N GLU A 213 -15.99 -0.63 4.26
CA GLU A 213 -17.29 0.00 4.50
C GLU A 213 -17.82 0.67 3.23
N VAL A 214 -16.94 1.35 2.48
CA VAL A 214 -17.32 1.94 1.18
C VAL A 214 -17.79 0.87 0.20
N LEU A 215 -17.10 -0.28 0.16
CA LEU A 215 -17.52 -1.41 -0.67
C LEU A 215 -18.92 -1.92 -0.30
N GLU A 216 -19.21 -2.07 1.00
CA GLU A 216 -20.53 -2.49 1.46
C GLU A 216 -21.60 -1.43 1.20
N ASP A 217 -21.27 -0.15 1.31
CA ASP A 217 -22.17 0.95 0.94
C ASP A 217 -22.53 0.90 -0.55
N ILE A 218 -21.55 0.64 -1.44
CA ILE A 218 -21.76 0.47 -2.89
C ILE A 218 -22.69 -0.71 -3.18
N LYS A 219 -22.40 -1.89 -2.63
CA LYS A 219 -23.21 -3.11 -2.85
C LYS A 219 -24.66 -2.96 -2.40
N ASN A 220 -24.85 -2.26 -1.30
CA ASN A 220 -26.16 -2.05 -0.69
C ASN A 220 -26.87 -0.78 -1.21
N SER A 221 -26.34 -0.13 -2.24
CA SER A 221 -26.89 1.10 -2.85
C SER A 221 -27.16 2.20 -1.81
N LYS A 222 -26.36 2.30 -0.77
CA LYS A 222 -26.45 3.38 0.22
C LYS A 222 -25.96 4.68 -0.41
N LYS A 223 -26.52 5.80 0.04
CA LYS A 223 -26.10 7.13 -0.44
C LYS A 223 -24.83 7.60 0.27
N GLY A 224 -24.03 8.41 -0.43
CA GLY A 224 -22.91 9.16 0.16
C GLY A 224 -21.53 8.49 0.06
N TRP A 225 -21.43 7.28 -0.48
CA TRP A 225 -20.14 6.61 -0.69
C TRP A 225 -19.26 7.35 -1.72
N GLU A 226 -19.89 8.06 -2.66
CA GLU A 226 -19.18 8.84 -3.68
C GLU A 226 -18.26 9.89 -3.05
N GLY A 227 -18.70 10.54 -1.98
CA GLY A 227 -17.93 11.53 -1.26
C GLY A 227 -16.65 11.01 -0.63
N LYS A 228 -16.55 9.68 -0.42
CA LYS A 228 -15.39 8.99 0.15
C LYS A 228 -14.35 8.60 -0.91
N LEU A 229 -14.70 8.72 -2.19
CA LEU A 229 -13.86 8.34 -3.33
C LEU A 229 -13.40 9.56 -4.13
N PRO A 230 -12.29 9.43 -4.89
CA PRO A 230 -11.98 10.37 -5.96
C PRO A 230 -13.14 10.42 -6.98
N ASN A 231 -13.46 11.60 -7.49
CA ASN A 231 -14.62 11.77 -8.39
C ASN A 231 -14.58 10.83 -9.59
N LYS A 232 -13.43 10.73 -10.25
CA LYS A 232 -13.25 9.84 -11.41
C LYS A 232 -13.51 8.36 -11.08
N ILE A 233 -13.15 7.92 -9.88
CA ILE A 233 -13.40 6.54 -9.42
C ILE A 233 -14.89 6.31 -9.22
N SER A 234 -15.59 7.24 -8.58
CA SER A 234 -17.03 7.10 -8.35
C SER A 234 -17.83 7.11 -9.67
N GLU A 235 -17.43 7.93 -10.64
CA GLU A 235 -18.01 7.96 -11.99
C GLU A 235 -17.82 6.63 -12.71
N LEU A 236 -16.60 6.08 -12.74
CA LEU A 236 -16.29 4.81 -13.39
C LEU A 236 -17.01 3.62 -12.73
N ILE A 237 -17.15 3.62 -11.41
CA ILE A 237 -17.92 2.58 -10.70
C ILE A 237 -19.36 2.56 -11.17
N LYS A 238 -19.98 3.75 -11.32
CA LYS A 238 -21.37 3.87 -11.80
C LYS A 238 -21.50 3.47 -13.27
N GLU A 239 -20.62 3.98 -14.11
CA GLU A 239 -20.62 3.72 -15.55
C GLU A 239 -20.47 2.23 -15.87
N LYS A 240 -19.48 1.59 -15.24
CA LYS A 240 -19.11 0.18 -15.49
C LYS A 240 -19.80 -0.82 -14.56
N LYS A 241 -20.63 -0.33 -13.62
CA LYS A 241 -21.31 -1.16 -12.60
C LYS A 241 -20.36 -2.04 -11.78
N LEU A 242 -19.21 -1.48 -11.39
CA LEU A 242 -18.16 -2.21 -10.67
C LEU A 242 -18.55 -2.48 -9.22
N PHE A 243 -17.87 -3.43 -8.59
CA PHE A 243 -17.99 -3.78 -7.17
C PHE A 243 -19.41 -4.11 -6.70
N GLY A 244 -20.29 -4.54 -7.62
CA GLY A 244 -21.67 -4.88 -7.32
C GLY A 244 -22.61 -3.67 -7.23
N PHE A 245 -22.22 -2.53 -7.79
CA PHE A 245 -23.12 -1.37 -7.94
C PHE A 245 -24.30 -1.72 -8.83
N LYS A 246 -25.52 -1.47 -8.34
CA LYS A 246 -26.77 -1.87 -9.01
C LYS A 246 -27.49 -0.72 -9.73
N GLY A 247 -27.02 0.53 -9.56
CA GLY A 247 -27.66 1.72 -10.09
C GLY A 247 -28.53 2.41 -9.07
#